data_0facf7166b67f216ff15130b9fc86167
#
_entry.id   0facf7166b67f216ff15130b9fc86167
#
_cell.length_a   1.000
_cell.length_b   1.000
_cell.length_c   1.000
_cell.angle_alpha   90.00
_cell.angle_beta   90.00
_cell.angle_gamma   90.00
#
_symmetry.space_group_name_H-M   'P 1'
#
loop_
_entity.id
_entity.type
_entity.pdbx_description
1 polymer ?
#
loop_
_entity_poly.entity_id
_entity_poly.type
_entity_poly.pdbx_seq_one_letter_code
_entity_poly.pdbx_strand_id
1 'polypeptide(L)'
;ILVFAGQDNKSVGGTQKYRDGYVDNIGVPAGITHYVYFAEGWTNDFGRVFAKGAVAGLNTETEWASGPMNQKAYLDSPVLDRCVMHLSISMEGNSEDKVADGSFDHLIDELVKFVGDHPKHPFLIRIGYEFDGSWNKYDPKNFKLAFQRIVKKLRAAKLSNFSTVYASSSGAKPEDFINYDPGPEYYEWVGYSWWGGDKDGQSALDFARKVKKPVFIAEATPRGHFFDKEDPDEVWKKWFEKFFAHMEKNIDVVRATSYINANWDAQDMWDGWGQTRIETVPSIKTRWLQKMASPRYVNAADKPFELIGFTKNSTPRNTIAGTYKDPSLSVQERVEDLIRRMTIEEKVAQITGWWDPNEQKLLESGEIFKPSFYKQKCPNGIGELGPLHNLKVDEDVK
;
A
#
# COMPACT_ATOMS: atom_id res chain seq x y z
N ILE A 1 13.53 0.67 2.94
CA ILE A 1 12.66 -0.05 2.00
C ILE A 1 11.23 0.36 2.26
N LEU A 2 10.54 0.91 1.26
CA LEU A 2 9.12 1.24 1.32
C LEU A 2 8.29 -0.06 1.39
N VAL A 3 7.35 -0.14 2.32
CA VAL A 3 6.48 -1.30 2.48
C VAL A 3 5.09 -1.00 1.95
N PHE A 4 4.65 -1.80 0.98
CA PHE A 4 3.33 -1.75 0.38
C PHE A 4 2.49 -2.94 0.83
N ALA A 5 1.17 -2.77 0.83
CA ALA A 5 0.22 -3.86 1.02
C ALA A 5 -0.67 -3.98 -0.22
N GLY A 6 -0.99 -5.21 -0.60
CA GLY A 6 -1.85 -5.52 -1.76
C GLY A 6 -2.76 -6.70 -1.46
N GLN A 7 -3.65 -7.08 -2.36
CA GLN A 7 -3.80 -6.48 -3.71
C GLN A 7 -5.20 -5.88 -3.95
N ASP A 8 -6.24 -6.43 -3.35
CA ASP A 8 -7.64 -6.04 -3.53
C ASP A 8 -8.14 -5.20 -2.35
N ASN A 9 -9.28 -4.52 -2.55
CA ASN A 9 -9.81 -3.61 -1.53
C ASN A 9 -10.15 -4.32 -0.21
N LYS A 10 -10.56 -5.59 -0.25
CA LYS A 10 -10.90 -6.36 0.95
C LYS A 10 -9.64 -6.79 1.71
N SER A 11 -8.63 -7.27 1.01
CA SER A 11 -7.34 -7.69 1.58
C SER A 11 -6.56 -6.52 2.19
N VAL A 12 -6.60 -5.36 1.54
CA VAL A 12 -5.94 -4.15 2.02
C VAL A 12 -6.72 -3.47 3.15
N GLY A 13 -8.04 -3.33 3.02
CA GLY A 13 -8.86 -2.61 3.99
C GLY A 13 -8.68 -1.09 3.95
N GLY A 14 -8.95 -0.43 5.08
CA GLY A 14 -8.77 1.01 5.25
C GLY A 14 -9.69 1.89 4.41
N THR A 15 -10.70 1.35 3.75
CA THR A 15 -11.68 2.09 2.94
C THR A 15 -13.04 2.16 3.65
N GLN A 16 -13.96 2.97 3.13
CA GLN A 16 -15.30 3.06 3.72
C GLN A 16 -16.04 1.70 3.72
N LYS A 17 -15.89 0.93 2.65
CA LYS A 17 -16.58 -0.35 2.46
C LYS A 17 -15.85 -1.53 3.11
N TYR A 18 -14.53 -1.53 3.09
CA TYR A 18 -13.69 -2.64 3.56
C TYR A 18 -12.82 -2.17 4.72
N ARG A 19 -13.07 -2.70 5.93
CA ARG A 19 -12.48 -2.26 7.20
C ARG A 19 -11.91 -3.41 8.04
N ASP A 20 -11.54 -4.51 7.40
CA ASP A 20 -10.95 -5.67 8.07
C ASP A 20 -9.79 -6.27 7.24
N GLY A 21 -8.97 -5.40 6.70
CA GLY A 21 -7.78 -5.78 5.95
C GLY A 21 -6.47 -5.45 6.67
N TYR A 22 -5.39 -5.46 5.90
CA TYR A 22 -4.06 -5.11 6.40
C TYR A 22 -4.02 -3.76 7.13
N VAL A 23 -4.60 -2.73 6.53
CA VAL A 23 -4.59 -1.36 7.09
C VAL A 23 -5.26 -1.30 8.46
N ASP A 24 -6.37 -2.00 8.61
CA ASP A 24 -7.18 -1.97 9.83
C ASP A 24 -6.56 -2.79 10.97
N ASN A 25 -5.80 -3.81 10.65
CA ASN A 25 -5.28 -4.78 11.63
C ASN A 25 -3.78 -4.67 11.87
N ILE A 26 -3.01 -4.19 10.90
CA ILE A 26 -1.54 -4.09 10.97
C ILE A 26 -1.10 -2.63 11.06
N GLY A 27 -1.70 -1.75 10.25
CA GLY A 27 -1.36 -0.34 10.18
C GLY A 27 -1.21 0.15 8.74
N VAL A 28 -1.02 1.45 8.58
CA VAL A 28 -0.95 2.09 7.27
C VAL A 28 0.43 1.91 6.66
N PRO A 29 0.57 1.21 5.52
CA PRO A 29 1.84 0.99 4.86
C PRO A 29 2.31 2.27 4.14
N ALA A 30 3.53 2.27 3.60
CA ALA A 30 4.02 3.35 2.75
C ALA A 30 3.25 3.48 1.44
N GLY A 31 2.67 2.40 0.95
CA GLY A 31 1.87 2.41 -0.27
C GLY A 31 0.91 1.24 -0.38
N ILE A 32 0.05 1.33 -1.37
CA ILE A 32 -0.97 0.33 -1.68
C ILE A 32 -0.71 -0.20 -3.09
N THR A 33 -0.64 -1.53 -3.22
CA THR A 33 -0.61 -2.20 -4.53
C THR A 33 -2.02 -2.57 -4.95
N HIS A 34 -2.37 -2.20 -6.18
CA HIS A 34 -3.68 -2.40 -6.76
C HIS A 34 -3.59 -2.69 -8.25
N TYR A 35 -4.65 -3.25 -8.83
CA TYR A 35 -4.69 -3.67 -10.23
C TYR A 35 -5.83 -3.00 -10.97
N VAL A 36 -5.59 -2.68 -12.23
CA VAL A 36 -6.60 -2.20 -13.19
C VAL A 36 -6.41 -2.89 -14.54
N TYR A 37 -7.48 -2.97 -15.32
CA TYR A 37 -7.45 -3.67 -16.61
C TYR A 37 -7.80 -2.74 -17.77
N PHE A 38 -6.93 -2.79 -18.78
CA PHE A 38 -7.21 -2.26 -20.11
C PHE A 38 -7.80 -3.39 -20.97
N ALA A 39 -9.10 -3.72 -20.75
CA ALA A 39 -9.72 -4.91 -21.32
C ALA A 39 -11.22 -4.68 -21.57
N GLU A 40 -11.56 -3.94 -22.61
CA GLU A 40 -12.96 -3.67 -22.98
C GLU A 40 -13.64 -4.87 -23.62
N GLY A 41 -14.82 -5.20 -23.11
CA GLY A 41 -15.68 -6.23 -23.71
C GLY A 41 -15.08 -7.62 -23.67
N TRP A 42 -13.99 -7.80 -22.92
CA TRP A 42 -13.38 -9.10 -22.70
C TRP A 42 -14.11 -9.84 -21.60
N THR A 43 -14.18 -11.15 -21.73
CA THR A 43 -14.65 -12.06 -20.69
C THR A 43 -13.50 -12.96 -20.31
N ASN A 44 -13.11 -12.96 -19.04
CA ASN A 44 -12.04 -13.83 -18.58
C ASN A 44 -12.49 -15.29 -18.45
N ASP A 45 -11.53 -16.19 -18.19
CA ASP A 45 -11.78 -17.63 -18.06
C ASP A 45 -12.73 -17.99 -16.88
N PHE A 46 -13.00 -17.05 -15.98
CA PHE A 46 -13.94 -17.17 -14.86
C PHE A 46 -15.33 -16.55 -15.15
N GLY A 47 -15.58 -16.17 -16.40
CA GLY A 47 -16.88 -15.62 -16.84
C GLY A 47 -17.12 -14.17 -16.39
N ARG A 48 -16.10 -13.45 -15.91
CA ARG A 48 -16.23 -12.04 -15.57
C ARG A 48 -16.11 -11.18 -16.81
N VAL A 49 -17.07 -10.31 -17.03
CA VAL A 49 -17.15 -9.44 -18.22
C VAL A 49 -16.64 -8.05 -17.89
N PHE A 50 -15.70 -7.55 -18.69
CA PHE A 50 -15.18 -6.19 -18.58
C PHE A 50 -16.02 -5.22 -19.41
N ALA A 51 -16.55 -4.18 -18.77
CA ALA A 51 -17.39 -3.19 -19.43
C ALA A 51 -16.62 -2.41 -20.49
N LYS A 52 -17.35 -1.88 -21.50
CA LYS A 52 -16.76 -1.00 -22.51
C LYS A 52 -16.64 0.43 -21.97
N GLY A 53 -15.63 1.16 -22.46
CA GLY A 53 -15.49 2.60 -22.27
C GLY A 53 -14.87 3.03 -20.95
N ALA A 54 -14.34 2.09 -20.14
CA ALA A 54 -13.71 2.43 -18.87
C ALA A 54 -12.56 1.48 -18.52
N VAL A 55 -11.57 2.00 -17.80
CA VAL A 55 -10.52 1.19 -17.17
C VAL A 55 -11.09 0.46 -15.97
N ALA A 56 -11.17 -0.86 -16.05
CA ALA A 56 -11.77 -1.67 -15.00
C ALA A 56 -10.97 -1.59 -13.70
N GLY A 57 -11.65 -1.35 -12.57
CA GLY A 57 -11.04 -1.22 -11.24
C GLY A 57 -10.40 0.15 -10.96
N LEU A 58 -10.49 1.12 -11.85
CA LEU A 58 -9.91 2.46 -11.63
C LEU A 58 -10.88 3.37 -10.86
N ASN A 59 -12.02 3.70 -11.44
CA ASN A 59 -13.01 4.62 -10.87
C ASN A 59 -14.18 3.93 -10.18
N THR A 60 -14.49 2.71 -10.60
CA THR A 60 -15.60 1.91 -10.09
C THR A 60 -15.11 0.53 -9.68
N GLU A 61 -15.79 -0.05 -8.71
CA GLU A 61 -15.47 -1.40 -8.26
C GLU A 61 -15.70 -2.42 -9.37
N THR A 62 -14.70 -3.25 -9.60
CA THR A 62 -14.73 -4.37 -10.53
C THR A 62 -14.20 -5.59 -9.80
N GLU A 63 -14.80 -6.75 -10.05
CA GLU A 63 -14.37 -8.03 -9.51
C GLU A 63 -14.14 -8.99 -10.67
N TRP A 64 -12.91 -9.53 -10.78
CA TRP A 64 -12.53 -10.43 -11.87
C TRP A 64 -12.00 -11.79 -11.40
N ALA A 65 -12.54 -12.28 -10.27
CA ALA A 65 -12.18 -13.54 -9.61
C ALA A 65 -10.93 -13.49 -8.73
N SER A 66 -10.39 -12.28 -8.46
CA SER A 66 -9.23 -12.05 -7.59
C SER A 66 -9.49 -11.03 -6.47
N GLY A 67 -10.76 -10.86 -6.09
CA GLY A 67 -11.22 -9.88 -5.10
C GLY A 67 -11.66 -8.54 -5.71
N PRO A 68 -12.35 -7.70 -4.91
CA PRO A 68 -12.88 -6.43 -5.38
C PRO A 68 -11.78 -5.40 -5.61
N MET A 69 -11.80 -4.74 -6.76
CA MET A 69 -10.82 -3.74 -7.17
C MET A 69 -11.48 -2.40 -7.43
N ASN A 70 -11.03 -1.35 -6.71
CA ASN A 70 -11.45 0.04 -6.91
C ASN A 70 -10.34 0.97 -6.40
N GLN A 71 -9.55 1.52 -7.32
CA GLN A 71 -8.44 2.43 -6.99
C GLN A 71 -8.96 3.72 -6.34
N LYS A 72 -10.08 4.26 -6.85
CA LYS A 72 -10.67 5.49 -6.31
C LYS A 72 -11.05 5.36 -4.84
N ALA A 73 -11.51 4.20 -4.38
CA ALA A 73 -11.87 3.97 -2.99
C ALA A 73 -10.68 4.16 -2.02
N TYR A 74 -9.45 3.89 -2.45
CA TYR A 74 -8.25 4.18 -1.66
C TYR A 74 -7.95 5.68 -1.61
N LEU A 75 -8.11 6.39 -2.73
CA LEU A 75 -7.87 7.84 -2.80
C LEU A 75 -8.93 8.66 -2.04
N ASP A 76 -10.15 8.12 -1.93
CA ASP A 76 -11.23 8.71 -1.14
C ASP A 76 -11.06 8.46 0.37
N SER A 77 -10.14 7.58 0.76
CA SER A 77 -9.92 7.25 2.17
C SER A 77 -8.89 8.17 2.83
N PRO A 78 -9.30 8.99 3.82
CA PRO A 78 -8.37 9.87 4.55
C PRO A 78 -7.25 9.10 5.28
N VAL A 79 -7.48 7.83 5.61
CA VAL A 79 -6.47 6.97 6.25
C VAL A 79 -5.28 6.75 5.35
N LEU A 80 -5.51 6.73 4.03
CA LEU A 80 -4.50 6.41 3.02
C LEU A 80 -3.91 7.65 2.33
N ASP A 81 -4.22 8.85 2.80
CA ASP A 81 -3.73 10.14 2.25
C ASP A 81 -2.20 10.21 2.10
N ARG A 82 -1.46 9.42 2.87
CA ARG A 82 0.01 9.40 2.86
C ARG A 82 0.59 8.17 2.17
N CYS A 83 -0.24 7.37 1.54
CA CYS A 83 0.19 6.19 0.80
C CYS A 83 0.56 6.53 -0.64
N VAL A 84 1.65 5.95 -1.10
CA VAL A 84 1.99 5.87 -2.52
C VAL A 84 1.05 4.87 -3.19
N MET A 85 0.49 5.22 -4.34
CA MET A 85 -0.41 4.33 -5.08
C MET A 85 0.40 3.54 -6.11
N HIS A 86 0.56 2.24 -5.89
CA HIS A 86 1.16 1.35 -6.88
C HIS A 86 0.05 0.73 -7.72
N LEU A 87 -0.05 1.18 -8.96
CA LEU A 87 -1.10 0.81 -9.89
C LEU A 87 -0.54 -0.15 -10.94
N SER A 88 -0.94 -1.42 -10.87
CA SER A 88 -0.55 -2.44 -11.84
C SER A 88 -1.59 -2.53 -12.96
N ILE A 89 -1.16 -2.32 -14.19
CA ILE A 89 -2.02 -2.34 -15.38
C ILE A 89 -1.89 -3.69 -16.06
N SER A 90 -3.00 -4.41 -16.19
CA SER A 90 -3.10 -5.57 -17.09
C SER A 90 -3.50 -5.16 -18.49
N MET A 91 -2.88 -5.81 -19.46
CA MET A 91 -3.23 -5.72 -20.88
C MET A 91 -3.51 -7.12 -21.45
N GLU A 92 -3.96 -8.06 -20.59
CA GLU A 92 -4.36 -9.42 -21.01
C GLU A 92 -5.49 -9.42 -22.05
N GLY A 93 -5.75 -10.56 -22.66
CA GLY A 93 -6.82 -10.73 -23.62
C GLY A 93 -6.57 -10.03 -24.96
N ASN A 94 -5.32 -9.97 -25.41
CA ASN A 94 -4.86 -9.26 -26.60
C ASN A 94 -5.15 -7.75 -26.55
N SER A 95 -5.01 -7.16 -25.35
CA SER A 95 -5.22 -5.72 -25.16
C SER A 95 -3.94 -4.91 -25.38
N GLU A 96 -2.76 -5.54 -25.31
CA GLU A 96 -1.50 -4.85 -25.55
C GLU A 96 -1.35 -4.40 -27.02
N ASP A 97 -1.89 -5.14 -28.01
CA ASP A 97 -1.92 -4.74 -29.40
C ASP A 97 -2.83 -3.52 -29.62
N LYS A 98 -4.01 -3.49 -29.00
CA LYS A 98 -4.94 -2.36 -29.03
C LYS A 98 -4.39 -1.11 -28.34
N VAL A 99 -3.61 -1.29 -27.27
CA VAL A 99 -2.87 -0.20 -26.65
C VAL A 99 -1.75 0.27 -27.60
N ALA A 100 -1.02 -0.66 -28.21
CA ALA A 100 0.08 -0.35 -29.11
C ALA A 100 -0.37 0.41 -30.36
N ASP A 101 -1.48 -0.01 -31.00
CA ASP A 101 -2.00 0.60 -32.23
C ASP A 101 -2.84 1.87 -31.98
N GLY A 102 -3.26 2.13 -30.73
CA GLY A 102 -4.02 3.30 -30.31
C GLY A 102 -5.52 3.10 -30.23
N SER A 103 -6.04 1.92 -30.55
CA SER A 103 -7.47 1.62 -30.39
C SER A 103 -7.95 1.82 -28.96
N PHE A 104 -7.06 1.69 -27.95
CA PHE A 104 -7.33 1.91 -26.54
C PHE A 104 -6.83 3.25 -25.99
N ASP A 105 -6.61 4.24 -26.87
CA ASP A 105 -6.19 5.57 -26.41
C ASP A 105 -7.16 6.22 -25.41
N HIS A 106 -8.45 5.96 -25.56
CA HIS A 106 -9.46 6.47 -24.63
C HIS A 106 -9.29 5.90 -23.20
N LEU A 107 -8.83 4.66 -23.04
CA LEU A 107 -8.51 4.08 -21.73
C LEU A 107 -7.23 4.71 -21.13
N ILE A 108 -6.24 4.97 -22.01
CA ILE A 108 -5.04 5.70 -21.56
C ILE A 108 -5.41 7.12 -21.14
N ASP A 109 -6.30 7.80 -21.86
CA ASP A 109 -6.77 9.14 -21.53
C ASP A 109 -7.54 9.17 -20.19
N GLU A 110 -8.33 8.13 -19.89
CA GLU A 110 -8.95 7.96 -18.58
C GLU A 110 -7.90 7.83 -17.48
N LEU A 111 -6.87 6.99 -17.66
CA LEU A 111 -5.76 6.86 -16.71
C LEU A 111 -5.04 8.19 -16.50
N VAL A 112 -4.70 8.89 -17.59
CA VAL A 112 -4.04 10.21 -17.56
C VAL A 112 -4.87 11.20 -16.76
N LYS A 113 -6.17 11.27 -17.05
CA LYS A 113 -7.11 12.12 -16.32
C LYS A 113 -7.14 11.75 -14.83
N PHE A 114 -7.25 10.47 -14.52
CA PHE A 114 -7.29 9.97 -13.14
C PHE A 114 -6.05 10.38 -12.35
N VAL A 115 -4.86 10.19 -12.88
CA VAL A 115 -3.60 10.61 -12.24
C VAL A 115 -3.54 12.13 -12.08
N GLY A 116 -4.00 12.88 -13.09
CA GLY A 116 -4.03 14.33 -13.07
C GLY A 116 -5.04 14.92 -12.07
N ASP A 117 -6.18 14.27 -11.88
CA ASP A 117 -7.21 14.68 -10.91
C ASP A 117 -6.76 14.46 -9.44
N HIS A 118 -5.70 13.63 -9.23
CA HIS A 118 -5.18 13.32 -7.91
C HIS A 118 -3.72 13.78 -7.70
N PRO A 119 -3.40 15.08 -7.90
CA PRO A 119 -2.01 15.58 -7.92
C PRO A 119 -1.30 15.48 -6.56
N LYS A 120 -2.03 15.18 -5.49
CA LYS A 120 -1.48 15.03 -4.13
C LYS A 120 -0.95 13.64 -3.84
N HIS A 121 -1.29 12.67 -4.67
CA HIS A 121 -0.85 11.27 -4.52
C HIS A 121 0.20 10.94 -5.58
N PRO A 122 1.35 10.41 -5.19
CA PRO A 122 2.30 9.83 -6.15
C PRO A 122 1.83 8.45 -6.57
N PHE A 123 2.01 8.16 -7.86
CA PHE A 123 1.69 6.89 -8.47
C PHE A 123 2.96 6.18 -8.95
N LEU A 124 3.13 4.92 -8.58
CA LEU A 124 4.03 3.98 -9.25
C LEU A 124 3.18 3.15 -10.20
N ILE A 125 3.34 3.37 -11.50
CA ILE A 125 2.50 2.73 -12.53
C ILE A 125 3.28 1.56 -13.13
N ARG A 126 2.86 0.34 -12.82
CA ARG A 126 3.41 -0.91 -13.31
C ARG A 126 2.68 -1.32 -14.58
N ILE A 127 3.26 -1.02 -15.72
CA ILE A 127 2.62 -1.20 -17.03
C ILE A 127 2.87 -2.62 -17.53
N GLY A 128 1.80 -3.38 -17.77
CA GLY A 128 1.88 -4.74 -18.28
C GLY A 128 2.72 -5.63 -17.38
N TYR A 129 2.27 -5.80 -16.14
CA TYR A 129 3.00 -6.56 -15.12
C TYR A 129 3.32 -7.99 -15.58
N GLU A 130 4.44 -8.54 -15.05
CA GLU A 130 4.92 -9.88 -15.36
C GLU A 130 5.00 -10.13 -16.86
N PHE A 131 5.70 -9.22 -17.58
CA PHE A 131 5.72 -9.16 -19.02
C PHE A 131 6.15 -10.48 -19.69
N ASP A 132 6.95 -11.30 -19.02
CA ASP A 132 7.45 -12.61 -19.42
C ASP A 132 6.50 -13.75 -19.08
N GLY A 133 5.44 -13.49 -18.30
CA GLY A 133 4.49 -14.50 -17.86
C GLY A 133 3.67 -15.09 -18.99
N SER A 134 3.72 -16.42 -19.18
CA SER A 134 2.98 -17.12 -20.23
C SER A 134 1.45 -16.96 -20.09
N TRP A 135 0.96 -16.63 -18.90
CA TRP A 135 -0.45 -16.32 -18.62
C TRP A 135 -0.90 -15.00 -19.25
N ASN A 136 0.00 -14.01 -19.34
CA ASN A 136 -0.31 -12.71 -19.96
C ASN A 136 -0.31 -12.77 -21.49
N LYS A 137 0.46 -13.68 -22.09
CA LYS A 137 0.58 -13.89 -23.56
C LYS A 137 0.96 -12.63 -24.34
N TYR A 138 1.75 -11.71 -23.73
CA TYR A 138 2.17 -10.50 -24.43
C TYR A 138 3.15 -10.81 -25.57
N ASP A 139 2.95 -10.16 -26.70
CA ASP A 139 3.93 -10.11 -27.78
C ASP A 139 5.01 -9.08 -27.45
N PRO A 140 6.31 -9.41 -27.49
CA PRO A 140 7.38 -8.50 -27.11
C PRO A 140 7.39 -7.17 -27.87
N LYS A 141 7.02 -7.17 -29.16
CA LYS A 141 6.99 -5.95 -29.96
C LYS A 141 5.81 -5.06 -29.55
N ASN A 142 4.62 -5.64 -29.44
CA ASN A 142 3.42 -4.89 -29.07
C ASN A 142 3.52 -4.39 -27.62
N PHE A 143 4.04 -5.21 -26.71
CA PHE A 143 4.30 -4.80 -25.32
C PHE A 143 5.15 -3.53 -25.25
N LYS A 144 6.29 -3.49 -25.96
CA LYS A 144 7.16 -2.30 -25.98
C LYS A 144 6.44 -1.07 -26.49
N LEU A 145 5.69 -1.20 -27.58
CA LEU A 145 4.94 -0.10 -28.17
C LEU A 145 3.83 0.38 -27.24
N ALA A 146 3.09 -0.53 -26.61
CA ALA A 146 2.06 -0.23 -25.63
C ALA A 146 2.62 0.51 -24.42
N PHE A 147 3.72 0.00 -23.82
CA PHE A 147 4.40 0.63 -22.70
C PHE A 147 4.82 2.07 -23.04
N GLN A 148 5.52 2.23 -24.17
CA GLN A 148 5.97 3.53 -24.64
C GLN A 148 4.80 4.49 -24.89
N ARG A 149 3.69 4.01 -25.44
CA ARG A 149 2.51 4.83 -25.74
C ARG A 149 1.88 5.38 -24.46
N ILE A 150 1.65 4.53 -23.45
CA ILE A 150 1.13 4.96 -22.15
C ILE A 150 2.04 6.02 -21.53
N VAL A 151 3.35 5.77 -21.47
CA VAL A 151 4.31 6.72 -20.91
C VAL A 151 4.33 8.05 -21.65
N LYS A 152 4.32 8.02 -23.00
CA LYS A 152 4.27 9.24 -23.84
C LYS A 152 3.02 10.07 -23.52
N LYS A 153 1.84 9.46 -23.39
CA LYS A 153 0.60 10.18 -23.05
C LYS A 153 0.64 10.78 -21.65
N LEU A 154 1.10 10.03 -20.64
CA LEU A 154 1.30 10.54 -19.27
C LEU A 154 2.24 11.74 -19.25
N ARG A 155 3.37 11.68 -19.96
CA ARG A 155 4.35 12.79 -20.04
C ARG A 155 3.83 13.98 -20.84
N ALA A 156 3.08 13.74 -21.91
CA ALA A 156 2.47 14.81 -22.71
C ALA A 156 1.47 15.65 -21.89
N ALA A 157 0.80 15.04 -20.94
CA ALA A 157 -0.07 15.72 -19.97
C ALA A 157 0.69 16.51 -18.90
N LYS A 158 2.03 16.50 -18.92
CA LYS A 158 2.91 17.21 -17.96
C LYS A 158 2.63 16.85 -16.50
N LEU A 159 2.20 15.63 -16.24
CA LEU A 159 1.99 15.13 -14.88
C LEU A 159 3.35 14.94 -14.21
N SER A 160 3.44 15.31 -12.93
CA SER A 160 4.66 15.21 -12.12
C SER A 160 4.54 14.22 -10.95
N ASN A 161 3.37 13.59 -10.81
CA ASN A 161 3.03 12.72 -9.69
C ASN A 161 3.02 11.23 -10.07
N PHE A 162 3.80 10.83 -11.06
CA PHE A 162 3.93 9.42 -11.41
C PHE A 162 5.39 9.04 -11.70
N SER A 163 5.67 7.76 -11.53
CA SER A 163 6.84 7.05 -12.04
C SER A 163 6.39 5.71 -12.58
N THR A 164 7.12 5.16 -13.54
CA THR A 164 6.74 3.90 -14.18
C THR A 164 7.62 2.74 -13.74
N VAL A 165 7.04 1.56 -13.68
CA VAL A 165 7.70 0.32 -13.24
C VAL A 165 7.66 -0.70 -14.37
N TYR A 166 8.83 -1.13 -14.82
CA TYR A 166 9.02 -2.22 -15.77
C TYR A 166 9.26 -3.52 -14.99
N ALA A 167 8.30 -4.45 -15.00
CA ALA A 167 8.29 -5.54 -14.04
C ALA A 167 8.05 -6.92 -14.66
N SER A 168 8.95 -7.86 -14.32
CA SER A 168 8.88 -9.26 -14.70
C SER A 168 8.13 -10.12 -13.69
N SER A 169 7.91 -11.40 -14.05
CA SER A 169 7.59 -12.46 -13.10
C SER A 169 8.81 -12.82 -12.22
N SER A 170 8.63 -13.77 -11.31
CA SER A 170 9.72 -14.27 -10.46
C SER A 170 10.79 -15.04 -11.24
N GLY A 171 10.39 -15.71 -12.32
CA GLY A 171 11.22 -16.65 -13.09
C GLY A 171 11.79 -16.09 -14.38
N ALA A 172 11.71 -14.80 -14.63
CA ALA A 172 12.21 -14.17 -15.84
C ALA A 172 13.69 -14.47 -16.11
N LYS A 173 14.02 -14.66 -17.36
CA LYS A 173 15.39 -14.90 -17.82
C LYS A 173 16.04 -13.60 -18.30
N PRO A 174 17.38 -13.54 -18.41
CA PRO A 174 18.07 -12.34 -18.91
C PRO A 174 17.61 -11.91 -20.30
N GLU A 175 17.32 -12.85 -21.20
CA GLU A 175 16.82 -12.58 -22.55
C GLU A 175 15.43 -11.94 -22.57
N ASP A 176 14.57 -12.22 -21.58
CA ASP A 176 13.24 -11.62 -21.49
C ASP A 176 13.35 -10.11 -21.26
N PHE A 177 14.30 -9.68 -20.41
CA PHE A 177 14.58 -8.26 -20.19
C PHE A 177 15.11 -7.55 -21.45
N ILE A 178 15.71 -8.27 -22.40
CA ILE A 178 16.15 -7.70 -23.68
C ILE A 178 14.95 -7.65 -24.66
N ASN A 179 14.17 -8.71 -24.70
CA ASN A 179 13.09 -8.86 -25.67
C ASN A 179 11.94 -7.89 -25.40
N TYR A 180 11.61 -7.66 -24.12
CA TYR A 180 10.49 -6.81 -23.69
C TYR A 180 10.89 -5.39 -23.28
N ASP A 181 12.18 -5.01 -23.28
CA ASP A 181 12.63 -3.69 -22.83
C ASP A 181 12.06 -2.55 -23.69
N PRO A 182 11.20 -1.68 -23.10
CA PRO A 182 10.67 -0.52 -23.83
C PRO A 182 11.71 0.60 -24.03
N GLY A 183 12.88 0.48 -23.41
CA GLY A 183 13.93 1.48 -23.33
C GLY A 183 14.04 2.10 -21.94
N PRO A 184 15.29 2.27 -21.41
CA PRO A 184 15.51 2.71 -20.02
C PRO A 184 15.02 4.15 -19.76
N GLU A 185 14.73 4.92 -20.78
CA GLU A 185 14.11 6.24 -20.66
C GLU A 185 12.60 6.19 -20.39
N TYR A 186 11.94 5.03 -20.54
CA TYR A 186 10.50 4.89 -20.36
C TYR A 186 10.12 4.40 -18.96
N TYR A 187 11.05 3.98 -18.13
CA TYR A 187 10.76 3.56 -16.74
C TYR A 187 11.77 4.12 -15.74
N GLU A 188 11.29 4.38 -14.55
CA GLU A 188 12.09 4.83 -13.42
C GLU A 188 12.47 3.68 -12.49
N TRP A 189 11.70 2.59 -12.48
CA TRP A 189 11.87 1.44 -11.62
C TRP A 189 11.90 0.14 -12.41
N VAL A 190 12.69 -0.82 -11.94
CA VAL A 190 12.59 -2.23 -12.33
C VAL A 190 11.81 -2.97 -11.25
N GLY A 191 10.93 -3.88 -11.63
CA GLY A 191 10.16 -4.68 -10.68
C GLY A 191 10.19 -6.15 -10.98
N TYR A 192 9.77 -6.95 -9.99
CA TYR A 192 9.53 -8.39 -10.17
C TYR A 192 8.61 -8.92 -9.06
N SER A 193 8.02 -10.09 -9.30
CA SER A 193 7.28 -10.85 -8.28
C SER A 193 8.20 -11.83 -7.58
N TRP A 194 8.02 -12.05 -6.26
CA TRP A 194 8.84 -12.95 -5.45
C TRP A 194 7.97 -13.90 -4.62
N TRP A 195 8.16 -15.20 -4.83
CA TRP A 195 7.33 -16.24 -4.20
C TRP A 195 8.08 -17.10 -3.17
N GLY A 196 9.37 -16.87 -2.97
CA GLY A 196 10.18 -17.57 -1.99
C GLY A 196 11.25 -18.50 -2.60
N GLY A 197 11.38 -18.51 -3.91
CA GLY A 197 12.44 -19.27 -4.60
C GLY A 197 13.80 -18.59 -4.47
N ASP A 198 14.86 -19.39 -4.30
CA ASP A 198 16.22 -18.87 -4.11
C ASP A 198 16.76 -18.08 -5.33
N LYS A 199 16.19 -18.32 -6.51
CA LYS A 199 16.53 -17.62 -7.75
C LYS A 199 15.50 -16.59 -8.21
N ASP A 200 14.42 -16.43 -7.45
CA ASP A 200 13.37 -15.50 -7.81
C ASP A 200 13.92 -14.07 -7.97
N GLY A 201 13.63 -13.46 -9.11
CA GLY A 201 14.01 -12.10 -9.41
C GLY A 201 15.49 -11.86 -9.69
N GLN A 202 16.35 -12.89 -9.78
CA GLN A 202 17.77 -12.68 -9.99
C GLN A 202 18.06 -11.89 -11.28
N SER A 203 17.40 -12.25 -12.40
CA SER A 203 17.57 -11.53 -13.67
C SER A 203 17.11 -10.07 -13.58
N ALA A 204 16.02 -9.79 -12.83
CA ALA A 204 15.55 -8.44 -12.59
C ALA A 204 16.56 -7.60 -11.79
N LEU A 205 17.14 -8.19 -10.74
CA LEU A 205 18.15 -7.54 -9.92
C LEU A 205 19.41 -7.20 -10.71
N ASP A 206 19.90 -8.13 -11.53
CA ASP A 206 21.07 -7.94 -12.36
C ASP A 206 20.81 -6.91 -13.47
N PHE A 207 19.63 -6.96 -14.07
CA PHE A 207 19.20 -5.97 -15.05
C PHE A 207 19.10 -4.57 -14.42
N ALA A 208 18.49 -4.45 -13.26
CA ALA A 208 18.36 -3.19 -12.54
C ALA A 208 19.70 -2.56 -12.21
N ARG A 209 20.69 -3.36 -11.79
CA ARG A 209 22.08 -2.90 -11.58
C ARG A 209 22.71 -2.39 -12.86
N LYS A 210 22.52 -3.10 -13.98
CA LYS A 210 23.02 -2.73 -15.31
C LYS A 210 22.46 -1.39 -15.78
N VAL A 211 21.13 -1.18 -15.64
CA VAL A 211 20.46 0.06 -16.05
C VAL A 211 20.46 1.15 -14.96
N LYS A 212 21.00 0.87 -13.77
CA LYS A 212 21.11 1.77 -12.62
C LYS A 212 19.75 2.29 -12.15
N LYS A 213 18.76 1.42 -12.06
CA LYS A 213 17.41 1.74 -11.57
C LYS A 213 17.13 1.08 -10.22
N PRO A 214 16.34 1.72 -9.35
CA PRO A 214 15.89 1.10 -8.12
C PRO A 214 14.94 -0.07 -8.42
N VAL A 215 14.86 -0.99 -7.47
CA VAL A 215 14.03 -2.19 -7.59
C VAL A 215 12.84 -2.14 -6.65
N PHE A 216 11.69 -2.54 -7.19
CA PHE A 216 10.47 -2.80 -6.47
C PHE A 216 10.11 -4.29 -6.55
N ILE A 217 10.14 -5.00 -5.41
CA ILE A 217 9.51 -6.33 -5.31
C ILE A 217 8.00 -6.09 -5.31
N ALA A 218 7.41 -6.10 -6.50
CA ALA A 218 6.07 -5.58 -6.75
C ALA A 218 4.96 -6.49 -6.21
N GLU A 219 5.27 -7.78 -6.03
CA GLU A 219 4.41 -8.77 -5.41
C GLU A 219 5.26 -9.74 -4.60
N ALA A 220 4.85 -10.02 -3.36
CA ALA A 220 5.42 -11.10 -2.56
C ALA A 220 4.36 -11.68 -1.62
N THR A 221 4.24 -12.99 -1.57
CA THR A 221 3.36 -13.73 -0.66
C THR A 221 3.87 -15.14 -0.45
N PRO A 222 3.66 -15.77 0.69
CA PRO A 222 3.98 -17.18 0.94
C PRO A 222 2.97 -18.10 0.23
N ARG A 223 3.09 -18.17 -1.10
CA ARG A 223 2.23 -18.96 -1.97
C ARG A 223 2.20 -20.41 -1.55
N GLY A 224 1.00 -20.98 -1.41
CA GLY A 224 0.77 -22.37 -1.01
C GLY A 224 0.85 -22.59 0.49
N HIS A 225 0.99 -21.54 1.30
CA HIS A 225 0.93 -21.62 2.76
C HIS A 225 -0.45 -21.24 3.30
N PHE A 226 -0.88 -21.98 4.32
CA PHE A 226 -2.16 -21.80 5.00
C PHE A 226 -1.89 -21.42 6.45
N PHE A 227 -1.85 -20.15 6.79
CA PHE A 227 -1.48 -19.67 8.12
C PHE A 227 -2.39 -20.19 9.23
N ASP A 228 -3.64 -20.49 8.90
CA ASP A 228 -4.63 -21.08 9.81
C ASP A 228 -4.50 -22.59 10.02
N LYS A 229 -3.64 -23.28 9.23
CA LYS A 229 -3.49 -24.74 9.24
C LYS A 229 -2.06 -25.21 9.48
N GLU A 230 -1.07 -24.33 9.30
CA GLU A 230 0.34 -24.67 9.43
C GLU A 230 0.94 -24.15 10.74
N ASP A 231 2.05 -24.73 11.18
CA ASP A 231 2.83 -24.20 12.29
C ASP A 231 3.40 -22.81 11.90
N PRO A 232 3.02 -21.74 12.62
CA PRO A 232 3.48 -20.39 12.31
C PRO A 232 5.01 -20.23 12.38
N ASP A 233 5.71 -21.01 13.20
CA ASP A 233 7.17 -20.94 13.31
C ASP A 233 7.83 -21.51 12.06
N GLU A 234 7.27 -22.59 11.52
CA GLU A 234 7.74 -23.19 10.26
C GLU A 234 7.47 -22.26 9.07
N VAL A 235 6.28 -21.66 8.99
CA VAL A 235 5.94 -20.67 7.95
C VAL A 235 6.90 -19.48 8.03
N TRP A 236 7.13 -18.95 9.24
CA TRP A 236 8.04 -17.84 9.44
C TRP A 236 9.45 -18.15 8.94
N LYS A 237 10.00 -19.28 9.32
CA LYS A 237 11.33 -19.74 8.94
C LYS A 237 11.45 -20.02 7.44
N LYS A 238 10.46 -20.70 6.86
CA LYS A 238 10.51 -21.14 5.45
C LYS A 238 10.32 -20.01 4.46
N TRP A 239 9.55 -18.96 4.83
CA TRP A 239 9.22 -17.89 3.91
C TRP A 239 9.65 -16.50 4.41
N PHE A 240 9.19 -16.03 5.58
CA PHE A 240 9.46 -14.66 6.03
C PHE A 240 10.94 -14.38 6.27
N GLU A 241 11.67 -15.28 6.88
CA GLU A 241 13.12 -15.11 7.07
C GLU A 241 13.84 -15.00 5.73
N LYS A 242 13.48 -15.85 4.77
CA LYS A 242 14.03 -15.78 3.41
C LYS A 242 13.66 -14.48 2.70
N PHE A 243 12.42 -14.02 2.86
CA PHE A 243 11.95 -12.76 2.30
C PHE A 243 12.77 -11.57 2.79
N PHE A 244 12.94 -11.46 4.10
CA PHE A 244 13.75 -10.38 4.69
C PHE A 244 15.22 -10.52 4.31
N ALA A 245 15.80 -11.71 4.33
CA ALA A 245 17.17 -11.95 3.92
C ALA A 245 17.40 -11.63 2.44
N HIS A 246 16.44 -11.92 1.56
CA HIS A 246 16.50 -11.57 0.15
C HIS A 246 16.57 -10.04 -0.07
N MET A 247 15.73 -9.28 0.62
CA MET A 247 15.75 -7.82 0.58
C MET A 247 17.06 -7.24 1.15
N GLU A 248 17.54 -7.80 2.25
CA GLU A 248 18.78 -7.35 2.91
C GLU A 248 20.02 -7.64 2.06
N LYS A 249 20.06 -8.79 1.40
CA LYS A 249 21.14 -9.16 0.47
C LYS A 249 21.23 -8.21 -0.74
N ASN A 250 20.08 -7.67 -1.18
CA ASN A 250 19.97 -6.82 -2.36
C ASN A 250 19.65 -5.35 -2.01
N ILE A 251 20.04 -4.91 -0.81
CA ILE A 251 19.76 -3.57 -0.30
C ILE A 251 20.40 -2.45 -1.13
N ASP A 252 21.39 -2.79 -1.94
CA ASP A 252 22.04 -1.87 -2.90
C ASP A 252 21.04 -1.35 -3.96
N VAL A 253 20.05 -2.15 -4.36
CA VAL A 253 19.06 -1.80 -5.39
C VAL A 253 17.62 -1.86 -4.91
N VAL A 254 17.23 -2.76 -4.00
CA VAL A 254 15.85 -2.90 -3.50
C VAL A 254 15.47 -1.70 -2.65
N ARG A 255 14.41 -0.99 -3.07
CA ARG A 255 13.90 0.21 -2.39
C ARG A 255 12.44 0.11 -1.96
N ALA A 256 11.69 -0.81 -2.54
CA ALA A 256 10.29 -1.02 -2.21
C ALA A 256 9.93 -2.51 -2.29
N THR A 257 8.94 -2.91 -1.50
CA THR A 257 8.33 -4.24 -1.55
C THR A 257 6.84 -4.16 -1.29
N SER A 258 6.07 -5.03 -1.93
CA SER A 258 4.64 -5.20 -1.69
C SER A 258 4.36 -6.59 -1.13
N TYR A 259 3.79 -6.65 0.06
CA TYR A 259 3.24 -7.88 0.61
C TYR A 259 1.77 -8.02 0.20
N ILE A 260 1.44 -9.13 -0.44
CA ILE A 260 0.05 -9.43 -0.82
C ILE A 260 -0.62 -10.18 0.33
N ASN A 261 -1.45 -9.45 1.07
CA ASN A 261 -2.09 -9.89 2.30
C ASN A 261 -3.46 -10.53 2.02
N ALA A 262 -3.48 -11.63 1.29
CA ALA A 262 -4.71 -12.20 0.77
C ALA A 262 -5.12 -13.53 1.42
N ASN A 263 -6.42 -13.75 1.50
CA ASN A 263 -6.98 -15.10 1.58
C ASN A 263 -7.24 -15.56 0.14
N TRP A 264 -6.22 -16.16 -0.46
CA TRP A 264 -6.22 -16.55 -1.85
C TRP A 264 -7.29 -17.59 -2.17
N ASP A 265 -7.45 -18.60 -1.30
CA ASP A 265 -8.44 -19.66 -1.48
C ASP A 265 -9.91 -19.19 -1.37
N ALA A 266 -10.13 -17.96 -0.93
CA ALA A 266 -11.46 -17.32 -0.97
C ALA A 266 -11.73 -16.59 -2.31
N GLN A 267 -10.82 -16.68 -3.26
CA GLN A 267 -10.89 -16.02 -4.57
C GLN A 267 -10.84 -17.09 -5.67
N ASP A 268 -11.79 -17.10 -6.57
CA ASP A 268 -11.99 -18.17 -7.58
C ASP A 268 -10.75 -18.45 -8.43
N MET A 269 -9.93 -17.40 -8.69
CA MET A 269 -8.73 -17.48 -9.53
C MET A 269 -7.55 -18.21 -8.85
N TRP A 270 -7.53 -18.31 -7.48
CA TRP A 270 -6.32 -18.61 -6.74
C TRP A 270 -6.42 -19.85 -5.83
N ASP A 271 -7.22 -20.83 -6.23
CA ASP A 271 -7.33 -22.11 -5.49
C ASP A 271 -5.97 -22.74 -5.25
N GLY A 272 -5.71 -23.17 -4.01
CA GLY A 272 -4.44 -23.75 -3.57
C GLY A 272 -3.30 -22.77 -3.31
N TRP A 273 -3.54 -21.44 -3.42
CA TRP A 273 -2.54 -20.43 -3.08
C TRP A 273 -2.46 -20.12 -1.58
N GLY A 274 -3.50 -20.49 -0.82
CA GLY A 274 -3.51 -20.48 0.63
C GLY A 274 -4.11 -19.26 1.29
N GLN A 275 -4.02 -19.22 2.61
CA GLN A 275 -4.42 -18.11 3.46
C GLN A 275 -3.17 -17.43 4.01
N THR A 276 -2.87 -16.23 3.51
CA THR A 276 -1.61 -15.53 3.81
C THR A 276 -1.80 -14.17 4.48
N ARG A 277 -2.98 -13.91 5.05
CA ARG A 277 -3.27 -12.70 5.81
C ARG A 277 -2.54 -12.72 7.16
N ILE A 278 -1.63 -11.75 7.35
CA ILE A 278 -0.75 -11.64 8.53
C ILE A 278 -1.54 -11.55 9.83
N GLU A 279 -2.64 -10.81 9.82
CA GLU A 279 -3.46 -10.54 10.99
C GLU A 279 -4.19 -11.75 11.55
N THR A 280 -4.34 -12.82 10.76
CA THR A 280 -5.09 -14.02 11.18
C THR A 280 -4.34 -14.88 12.18
N VAL A 281 -3.01 -14.72 12.28
CA VAL A 281 -2.16 -15.50 13.20
C VAL A 281 -1.34 -14.56 14.10
N PRO A 282 -1.63 -14.51 15.42
CA PRO A 282 -1.02 -13.55 16.34
C PRO A 282 0.51 -13.58 16.39
N SER A 283 1.13 -14.74 16.30
CA SER A 283 2.59 -14.88 16.33
C SER A 283 3.25 -14.32 15.06
N ILE A 284 2.68 -14.56 13.88
CA ILE A 284 3.13 -13.97 12.61
C ILE A 284 2.93 -12.46 12.63
N LYS A 285 1.75 -11.98 13.05
CA LYS A 285 1.47 -10.54 13.22
C LYS A 285 2.49 -9.86 14.11
N THR A 286 2.77 -10.43 15.28
CA THR A 286 3.73 -9.86 16.24
C THR A 286 5.13 -9.75 15.64
N ARG A 287 5.62 -10.81 15.01
CA ARG A 287 6.94 -10.79 14.35
C ARG A 287 7.01 -9.82 13.18
N TRP A 288 5.93 -9.73 12.38
CA TRP A 288 5.84 -8.75 11.31
C TRP A 288 5.94 -7.33 11.83
N LEU A 289 5.16 -6.99 12.87
CA LEU A 289 5.19 -5.67 13.49
C LEU A 289 6.57 -5.34 14.08
N GLN A 290 7.26 -6.31 14.69
CA GLN A 290 8.64 -6.15 15.17
C GLN A 290 9.61 -5.84 14.02
N LYS A 291 9.47 -6.51 12.87
CA LYS A 291 10.28 -6.20 11.68
C LYS A 291 9.96 -4.80 11.14
N MET A 292 8.68 -4.44 11.06
CA MET A 292 8.23 -3.13 10.56
C MET A 292 8.62 -1.97 11.49
N ALA A 293 8.89 -2.21 12.77
CA ALA A 293 9.42 -1.21 13.70
C ALA A 293 10.89 -0.83 13.44
N SER A 294 11.61 -1.60 12.63
CA SER A 294 12.97 -1.25 12.24
C SER A 294 12.98 -0.03 11.30
N PRO A 295 13.89 0.95 11.51
CA PRO A 295 14.00 2.12 10.63
C PRO A 295 14.37 1.79 9.18
N ARG A 296 14.70 0.54 8.90
CA ARG A 296 14.93 0.03 7.53
C ARG A 296 13.65 -0.04 6.70
N TYR A 297 12.51 -0.28 7.36
CA TYR A 297 11.21 -0.44 6.72
C TYR A 297 10.37 0.82 6.94
N VAL A 298 9.93 1.41 5.84
CA VAL A 298 9.21 2.69 5.82
C VAL A 298 7.73 2.44 5.64
N ASN A 299 6.93 2.98 6.54
CA ASN A 299 5.48 2.99 6.51
C ASN A 299 4.96 4.43 6.26
N ALA A 300 3.65 4.64 6.21
CA ALA A 300 3.06 5.95 5.92
C ALA A 300 3.44 7.06 6.91
N ALA A 301 3.75 6.71 8.17
CA ALA A 301 4.18 7.67 9.19
C ALA A 301 5.54 8.32 8.88
N ASP A 302 6.38 7.66 8.09
CA ASP A 302 7.79 8.00 7.86
C ASP A 302 8.04 8.90 6.63
N LYS A 303 7.02 9.57 6.11
CA LYS A 303 7.10 10.44 4.93
C LYS A 303 7.55 9.72 3.65
N PRO A 304 6.83 8.69 3.20
CA PRO A 304 7.20 7.89 2.02
C PRO A 304 7.30 8.72 0.73
N PHE A 305 6.55 9.82 0.60
CA PHE A 305 6.55 10.67 -0.57
C PHE A 305 7.91 11.35 -0.81
N GLU A 306 8.57 11.82 0.26
CA GLU A 306 9.88 12.45 0.17
C GLU A 306 10.95 11.47 -0.33
N LEU A 307 10.86 10.20 0.11
CA LEU A 307 11.83 9.16 -0.23
C LEU A 307 11.77 8.73 -1.70
N ILE A 308 10.64 8.92 -2.37
CA ILE A 308 10.51 8.69 -3.82
C ILE A 308 10.68 9.98 -4.64
N GLY A 309 11.13 11.07 -3.99
CA GLY A 309 11.38 12.34 -4.66
C GLY A 309 10.14 13.17 -4.95
N PHE A 310 8.99 12.81 -4.37
CA PHE A 310 7.74 13.53 -4.53
C PHE A 310 7.63 14.67 -3.52
N THR A 311 8.35 15.77 -3.76
CA THR A 311 8.40 16.90 -2.81
C THR A 311 7.70 18.17 -3.30
N LYS A 312 7.41 18.30 -4.59
CA LYS A 312 7.11 19.61 -5.18
C LYS A 312 5.67 20.10 -5.11
N ASN A 313 4.70 19.24 -4.82
CA ASN A 313 3.30 19.66 -4.74
C ASN A 313 2.53 19.10 -3.53
N SER A 314 3.20 18.46 -2.62
CA SER A 314 2.64 18.21 -1.31
C SER A 314 2.63 19.54 -0.55
N THR A 315 1.72 20.42 -0.89
CA THR A 315 1.23 21.35 0.15
C THR A 315 0.86 20.42 1.29
N PRO A 316 1.48 20.55 2.48
CA PRO A 316 0.98 19.82 3.62
C PRO A 316 -0.51 20.18 3.65
N ARG A 317 -1.41 19.21 3.50
CA ARG A 317 -2.77 19.47 3.96
C ARG A 317 -2.59 20.03 5.35
N ASN A 318 -3.15 21.20 5.56
CA ASN A 318 -3.18 21.80 6.88
C ASN A 318 -3.44 20.64 7.83
N THR A 319 -2.51 20.37 8.75
CA THR A 319 -2.46 19.12 9.56
C THR A 319 -3.73 18.89 10.38
N ILE A 320 -4.70 19.77 10.27
CA ILE A 320 -6.01 19.76 10.90
C ILE A 320 -7.06 19.14 9.98
N ALA A 321 -7.07 19.44 8.66
CA ALA A 321 -8.08 18.94 7.74
C ALA A 321 -7.99 17.42 7.55
N GLY A 322 -9.10 16.72 7.75
CA GLY A 322 -9.21 15.27 7.65
C GLY A 322 -8.62 14.49 8.84
N THR A 323 -8.22 15.15 9.94
CA THR A 323 -7.75 14.51 11.18
C THR A 323 -8.76 14.65 12.31
N TYR A 324 -8.54 13.94 13.43
CA TYR A 324 -9.38 14.09 14.64
C TYR A 324 -9.49 15.53 15.15
N LYS A 325 -8.59 16.43 14.74
CA LYS A 325 -8.60 17.86 15.05
C LYS A 325 -9.44 18.69 14.09
N ASP A 326 -9.95 18.12 13.01
CA ASP A 326 -10.80 18.81 12.04
C ASP A 326 -12.24 18.92 12.56
N PRO A 327 -12.73 20.10 12.93
CA PRO A 327 -14.08 20.28 13.44
C PRO A 327 -15.17 20.08 12.39
N SER A 328 -14.82 20.04 11.10
CA SER A 328 -15.78 19.79 10.00
C SER A 328 -16.15 18.31 9.85
N LEU A 329 -15.37 17.40 10.45
CA LEU A 329 -15.67 15.98 10.49
C LEU A 329 -16.68 15.66 11.59
N SER A 330 -17.46 14.62 11.38
CA SER A 330 -18.33 14.07 12.42
C SER A 330 -17.51 13.59 13.63
N VAL A 331 -18.13 13.56 14.80
CA VAL A 331 -17.50 13.04 16.02
C VAL A 331 -16.99 11.61 15.81
N GLN A 332 -17.76 10.79 15.12
CA GLN A 332 -17.39 9.41 14.83
C GLN A 332 -16.11 9.31 14.00
N GLU A 333 -16.00 10.06 12.92
CA GLU A 333 -14.81 10.10 12.06
C GLU A 333 -13.58 10.60 12.82
N ARG A 334 -13.75 11.59 13.67
CA ARG A 334 -12.68 12.14 14.52
C ARG A 334 -12.22 11.12 15.56
N VAL A 335 -13.13 10.42 16.20
CA VAL A 335 -12.83 9.37 17.19
C VAL A 335 -12.10 8.21 16.52
N GLU A 336 -12.56 7.75 15.37
CA GLU A 336 -11.91 6.67 14.62
C GLU A 336 -10.49 7.04 14.19
N ASP A 337 -10.29 8.27 13.69
CA ASP A 337 -8.94 8.75 13.33
C ASP A 337 -8.03 8.85 14.56
N LEU A 338 -8.52 9.35 15.68
CA LEU A 338 -7.75 9.43 16.92
C LEU A 338 -7.34 8.04 17.42
N ILE A 339 -8.28 7.11 17.51
CA ILE A 339 -8.02 5.74 17.96
C ILE A 339 -6.98 5.04 17.08
N ARG A 340 -6.98 5.28 15.77
CA ARG A 340 -5.99 4.70 14.85
C ARG A 340 -4.58 5.23 15.07
N ARG A 341 -4.45 6.48 15.51
CA ARG A 341 -3.14 7.13 15.74
C ARG A 341 -2.54 6.79 17.09
N MET A 342 -3.37 6.38 18.05
CA MET A 342 -2.94 6.05 19.39
C MET A 342 -2.19 4.72 19.43
N THR A 343 -1.10 4.69 20.19
CA THR A 343 -0.42 3.45 20.58
C THR A 343 -1.31 2.60 21.49
N ILE A 344 -0.92 1.37 21.74
CA ILE A 344 -1.64 0.50 22.69
C ILE A 344 -1.60 1.11 24.09
N GLU A 345 -0.47 1.65 24.51
CA GLU A 345 -0.27 2.29 25.79
C GLU A 345 -1.17 3.53 25.94
N GLU A 346 -1.28 4.34 24.90
CA GLU A 346 -2.18 5.49 24.87
C GLU A 346 -3.65 5.06 24.91
N LYS A 347 -4.03 3.99 24.21
CA LYS A 347 -5.40 3.43 24.26
C LYS A 347 -5.74 2.90 25.64
N VAL A 348 -4.83 2.15 26.26
CA VAL A 348 -4.99 1.67 27.64
C VAL A 348 -5.12 2.84 28.60
N ALA A 349 -4.32 3.89 28.41
CA ALA A 349 -4.40 5.09 29.24
C ALA A 349 -5.78 5.76 29.18
N GLN A 350 -6.48 5.73 28.04
CA GLN A 350 -7.84 6.32 27.91
C GLN A 350 -8.91 5.58 28.71
N ILE A 351 -8.71 4.31 29.02
CA ILE A 351 -9.63 3.49 29.84
C ILE A 351 -9.14 3.31 31.28
N THR A 352 -8.01 3.93 31.63
CA THR A 352 -7.42 3.89 32.97
C THR A 352 -7.80 5.16 33.70
N GLY A 353 -8.36 5.01 34.92
CA GLY A 353 -8.60 6.12 35.81
C GLY A 353 -7.38 6.38 36.71
N TRP A 354 -7.17 7.63 37.05
CA TRP A 354 -6.25 8.02 38.11
C TRP A 354 -7.05 8.49 39.33
N TRP A 355 -6.78 7.85 40.46
CA TRP A 355 -7.31 8.22 41.73
C TRP A 355 -6.13 8.55 42.67
N ASP A 356 -5.92 9.82 43.04
CA ASP A 356 -4.99 10.22 44.06
C ASP A 356 -5.78 10.67 45.32
N PRO A 357 -5.74 9.93 46.42
CA PRO A 357 -6.43 10.31 47.65
C PRO A 357 -5.86 11.60 48.25
N ASN A 358 -4.69 12.07 47.80
CA ASN A 358 -4.05 13.32 48.20
C ASN A 358 -4.02 14.31 47.00
N GLU A 359 -5.18 14.77 46.54
CA GLU A 359 -5.37 15.70 45.42
C GLU A 359 -4.40 16.88 45.35
N GLN A 360 -3.84 17.29 46.49
CA GLN A 360 -2.88 18.40 46.63
C GLN A 360 -1.63 18.28 45.77
N LYS A 361 -1.26 17.07 45.29
CA LYS A 361 -0.09 16.86 44.42
C LYS A 361 -0.34 17.20 42.97
N LEU A 362 -1.59 17.23 42.53
CA LEU A 362 -1.98 17.61 41.19
C LEU A 362 -2.14 19.12 41.01
N LEU A 363 -2.12 19.87 42.14
CA LEU A 363 -2.41 21.28 42.15
C LEU A 363 -1.14 22.08 42.47
N GLU A 364 -1.04 23.27 41.93
CA GLU A 364 -0.11 24.32 42.38
C GLU A 364 -0.75 25.14 43.49
N SER A 365 0.06 25.97 44.18
CA SER A 365 -0.45 26.90 45.18
C SER A 365 -1.52 27.81 44.59
N GLY A 366 -2.77 27.70 45.05
CA GLY A 366 -3.92 28.38 44.47
C GLY A 366 -4.92 27.47 43.75
N GLU A 367 -4.76 26.15 43.89
CA GLU A 367 -5.67 25.12 43.34
C GLU A 367 -5.74 25.08 41.79
N ILE A 368 -4.62 25.38 41.11
CA ILE A 368 -4.51 25.33 39.66
C ILE A 368 -3.91 23.96 39.29
N PHE A 369 -4.53 23.30 38.27
CA PHE A 369 -4.06 22.05 37.69
C PHE A 369 -2.59 22.16 37.21
N LYS A 370 -1.76 21.19 37.56
CA LYS A 370 -0.32 21.16 37.27
C LYS A 370 0.05 20.24 36.08
N PRO A 371 0.03 20.76 34.83
CA PRO A 371 0.27 19.93 33.66
C PRO A 371 1.62 19.20 33.64
N SER A 372 2.67 19.79 34.23
CA SER A 372 4.01 19.21 34.31
C SER A 372 4.06 17.94 35.17
N PHE A 373 3.38 17.97 36.33
CA PHE A 373 3.28 16.80 37.19
C PHE A 373 2.48 15.68 36.55
N TYR A 374 1.35 16.03 35.91
CA TYR A 374 0.51 15.10 35.17
C TYR A 374 1.27 14.40 34.03
N LYS A 375 2.00 15.15 33.18
CA LYS A 375 2.83 14.59 32.11
C LYS A 375 3.91 13.64 32.62
N GLN A 376 4.46 13.89 33.79
CA GLN A 376 5.45 13.01 34.39
C GLN A 376 4.85 11.69 34.88
N LYS A 377 3.66 11.72 35.44
CA LYS A 377 2.99 10.54 36.01
C LYS A 377 2.19 9.73 35.01
N CYS A 378 1.61 10.40 34.03
CA CYS A 378 0.77 9.82 32.99
C CYS A 378 1.31 10.19 31.60
N PRO A 379 2.49 9.70 31.19
CA PRO A 379 3.14 10.12 29.94
C PRO A 379 2.32 9.77 28.69
N ASN A 380 1.47 8.75 28.77
CA ASN A 380 0.62 8.29 27.68
C ASN A 380 -0.81 8.84 27.74
N GLY A 381 -1.10 9.77 28.67
CA GLY A 381 -2.43 10.29 28.92
C GLY A 381 -3.19 9.54 30.00
N ILE A 382 -4.46 9.89 30.19
CA ILE A 382 -5.37 9.24 31.15
C ILE A 382 -6.82 9.48 30.70
N GLY A 383 -7.69 8.50 30.91
CA GLY A 383 -9.10 8.58 30.52
C GLY A 383 -9.96 9.31 31.53
N GLU A 384 -9.67 9.16 32.80
CA GLU A 384 -10.45 9.76 33.90
C GLU A 384 -9.54 10.23 35.01
N LEU A 385 -9.81 11.43 35.51
CA LEU A 385 -9.26 11.99 36.74
C LEU A 385 -10.36 12.06 37.79
N GLY A 386 -10.25 11.32 38.82
CA GLY A 386 -11.19 11.38 39.95
C GLY A 386 -10.53 11.78 41.27
N PRO A 387 -11.26 12.35 42.18
CA PRO A 387 -12.38 13.30 42.05
C PRO A 387 -11.89 14.74 41.87
N LEU A 388 -12.48 15.46 40.93
CA LEU A 388 -12.11 16.86 40.61
C LEU A 388 -13.09 17.90 41.19
N HIS A 389 -13.79 17.59 42.27
CA HIS A 389 -14.89 18.44 42.74
C HIS A 389 -14.44 19.85 43.21
N ASN A 390 -13.15 20.05 43.43
CA ASN A 390 -12.63 21.33 43.94
C ASN A 390 -11.68 22.04 42.98
N LEU A 391 -11.49 21.52 41.75
CA LEU A 391 -10.62 22.16 40.77
C LEU A 391 -11.27 23.44 40.22
N LYS A 392 -10.66 24.57 40.43
CA LYS A 392 -10.89 25.75 39.61
C LYS A 392 -10.15 25.56 38.30
N VAL A 393 -10.88 25.37 37.21
CA VAL A 393 -10.32 25.33 35.87
C VAL A 393 -10.33 26.75 35.33
N ASP A 394 -9.16 27.24 34.90
CA ASP A 394 -9.05 28.54 34.24
C ASP A 394 -9.92 28.50 32.97
N GLU A 395 -10.70 29.54 32.70
CA GLU A 395 -11.69 29.55 31.60
C GLU A 395 -11.05 29.39 30.21
N ASP A 396 -9.75 29.61 30.10
CA ASP A 396 -8.95 29.46 28.87
C ASP A 396 -8.55 27.99 28.57
N VAL A 397 -8.96 27.01 29.36
CA VAL A 397 -8.64 25.58 29.21
C VAL A 397 -9.90 24.74 28.92
N LYS A 398 -11.02 25.36 28.63
CA LYS A 398 -12.24 24.67 28.22
C LYS A 398 -12.23 24.24 26.79
#